data_7c57870d0120adcf88e632a0905c5636
#
_entry.id   7c57870d0120adcf88e632a0905c5636
#
_cell.length_a   1.000
_cell.length_b   1.000
_cell.length_c   1.000
_cell.angle_alpha   90.00
_cell.angle_beta   90.00
_cell.angle_gamma   90.00
#
_symmetry.space_group_name_H-M   'P 1'
#
loop_
_entity.id
_entity.type
_entity.pdbx_description
1 polymer ?
#
loop_
_entity_poly.entity_id
_entity_poly.type
_entity_poly.pdbx_seq_one_letter_code
_entity_poly.pdbx_strand_id
1 'polypeptide(L)'
;MIYIVEDDASIRELEQYALQTNQYTVRGFEDGASFWAAVRETVPDLVILDVMLPDEDGYQILGRLRETAATRTVPVIMVTAKTSEIDVVKGLDHGADDYLCKPFGIMEFISRVKAVLRRASQHHHPAVWRHHAG
;
A
#
# COMPACT_ATOMS: atom_id res chain seq x y z
N MET A 1 0.40 11.32 -1.86
CA MET A 1 0.26 10.51 -3.10
C MET A 1 0.20 9.03 -2.75
N ILE A 2 -0.84 8.35 -3.18
CA ILE A 2 -1.01 6.91 -2.99
C ILE A 2 -0.75 6.22 -4.32
N TYR A 3 0.08 5.17 -4.31
CA TYR A 3 0.33 4.36 -5.50
C TYR A 3 -0.41 3.04 -5.38
N ILE A 4 -1.10 2.65 -6.46
CA ILE A 4 -1.80 1.37 -6.55
C ILE A 4 -1.12 0.53 -7.62
N VAL A 5 -0.77 -0.70 -7.28
CA VAL A 5 -0.21 -1.67 -8.23
C VAL A 5 -1.20 -2.82 -8.37
N GLU A 6 -1.91 -2.84 -9.48
CA GLU A 6 -2.99 -3.79 -9.74
C GLU A 6 -3.12 -3.97 -11.25
N ASP A 7 -2.99 -5.20 -11.74
CA ASP A 7 -3.06 -5.46 -13.17
C ASP A 7 -4.49 -5.49 -13.73
N ASP A 8 -5.49 -5.77 -12.90
CA ASP A 8 -6.89 -5.73 -13.33
C ASP A 8 -7.34 -4.28 -13.41
N ALA A 9 -7.62 -3.81 -14.62
CA ALA A 9 -8.00 -2.43 -14.86
C ALA A 9 -9.28 -2.02 -14.13
N SER A 10 -10.26 -2.92 -14.05
CA SER A 10 -11.53 -2.62 -13.38
C SER A 10 -11.35 -2.41 -11.89
N ILE A 11 -10.56 -3.27 -11.26
CA ILE A 11 -10.27 -3.16 -9.82
C ILE A 11 -9.43 -1.92 -9.56
N ARG A 12 -8.42 -1.68 -10.39
CA ARG A 12 -7.55 -0.51 -10.24
C ARG A 12 -8.36 0.79 -10.35
N GLU A 13 -9.25 0.88 -11.33
CA GLU A 13 -10.11 2.05 -11.50
C GLU A 13 -11.06 2.25 -10.31
N LEU A 14 -11.62 1.17 -9.79
CA LEU A 14 -12.48 1.23 -8.63
C LEU A 14 -11.73 1.76 -7.41
N GLU A 15 -10.55 1.24 -7.17
CA GLU A 15 -9.71 1.70 -6.06
C GLU A 15 -9.32 3.16 -6.20
N GLN A 16 -8.91 3.55 -7.40
CA GLN A 16 -8.56 4.95 -7.68
C GLN A 16 -9.74 5.88 -7.46
N TYR A 17 -10.90 5.51 -7.96
CA TYR A 17 -12.10 6.32 -7.80
C TYR A 17 -12.46 6.49 -6.32
N ALA A 18 -12.45 5.40 -5.57
CA ALA A 18 -12.79 5.43 -4.14
C ALA A 18 -11.85 6.35 -3.36
N LEU A 19 -10.56 6.28 -3.66
CA LEU A 19 -9.58 7.12 -2.97
C LEU A 19 -9.71 8.58 -3.39
N GLN A 20 -9.93 8.86 -4.67
CA GLN A 20 -10.09 10.21 -5.16
C GLN A 20 -11.34 10.89 -4.58
N THR A 21 -12.43 10.15 -4.42
CA THR A 21 -13.64 10.69 -3.79
C THR A 21 -13.45 10.99 -2.30
N ASN A 22 -12.42 10.41 -1.70
CA ASN A 22 -12.04 10.68 -0.32
C ASN A 22 -10.86 11.67 -0.22
N GLN A 23 -10.63 12.44 -1.27
CA GLN A 23 -9.67 13.54 -1.31
C GLN A 23 -8.20 13.11 -1.34
N TYR A 24 -7.91 11.86 -1.72
CA TYR A 24 -6.53 11.41 -1.90
C TYR A 24 -6.07 11.61 -3.33
N THR A 25 -4.80 11.92 -3.51
CA THR A 25 -4.15 11.93 -4.82
C THR A 25 -3.59 10.53 -5.07
N VAL A 26 -3.91 9.95 -6.24
CA VAL A 26 -3.64 8.55 -6.53
C VAL A 26 -3.05 8.38 -7.92
N ARG A 27 -2.10 7.45 -8.05
CA ARG A 27 -1.62 6.97 -9.35
C ARG A 27 -1.71 5.45 -9.37
N GLY A 28 -2.19 4.90 -10.48
CA GLY A 28 -2.33 3.46 -10.65
C GLY A 28 -1.30 2.92 -11.64
N PHE A 29 -0.83 1.70 -11.39
CA PHE A 29 0.15 0.99 -12.21
C PHE A 29 -0.33 -0.42 -12.44
N GLU A 30 -0.11 -0.95 -13.65
CA GLU A 30 -0.54 -2.31 -13.98
C GLU A 30 0.55 -3.37 -13.74
N ASP A 31 1.78 -2.94 -13.49
CA ASP A 31 2.91 -3.85 -13.28
C ASP A 31 3.96 -3.24 -12.37
N GLY A 32 4.94 -4.06 -12.00
CA GLY A 32 6.04 -3.61 -11.13
C GLY A 32 6.97 -2.63 -11.83
N ALA A 33 7.22 -2.79 -13.13
CA ALA A 33 8.16 -1.95 -13.85
C ALA A 33 7.72 -0.48 -13.86
N SER A 34 6.45 -0.22 -14.18
CA SER A 34 5.92 1.15 -14.19
C SER A 34 5.87 1.73 -12.78
N PHE A 35 5.55 0.90 -11.80
CA PHE A 35 5.57 1.31 -10.40
C PHE A 35 6.95 1.77 -9.96
N TRP A 36 8.00 0.97 -10.23
CA TRP A 36 9.36 1.32 -9.83
C TRP A 36 9.86 2.59 -10.51
N ALA A 37 9.48 2.79 -11.78
CA ALA A 37 9.84 4.01 -12.49
C ALA A 37 9.27 5.24 -11.78
N ALA A 38 8.02 5.16 -11.31
CA ALA A 38 7.37 6.24 -10.59
C ALA A 38 8.00 6.46 -9.21
N VAL A 39 8.35 5.39 -8.50
CA VAL A 39 8.98 5.49 -7.17
C VAL A 39 10.32 6.20 -7.24
N ARG A 40 11.07 5.98 -8.32
CA ARG A 40 12.35 6.67 -8.52
C ARG A 40 12.17 8.18 -8.64
N GLU A 41 11.04 8.63 -9.13
CA GLU A 41 10.74 10.06 -9.26
C GLU A 41 10.16 10.66 -7.99
N THR A 42 9.20 9.94 -7.37
CA THR A 42 8.49 10.41 -6.18
C THR A 42 8.14 9.24 -5.30
N VAL A 43 8.55 9.28 -4.04
CA VAL A 43 8.22 8.25 -3.06
C VAL A 43 6.78 8.49 -2.59
N PRO A 44 5.91 7.47 -2.64
CA PRO A 44 4.52 7.65 -2.22
C PRO A 44 4.37 7.62 -0.70
N ASP A 45 3.21 8.06 -0.23
CA ASP A 45 2.85 8.00 1.19
C ASP A 45 2.27 6.65 1.59
N LEU A 46 1.77 5.90 0.60
CA LEU A 46 1.15 4.59 0.80
C LEU A 46 1.19 3.83 -0.52
N VAL A 47 1.43 2.54 -0.44
CA VAL A 47 1.34 1.63 -1.59
C VAL A 47 0.24 0.60 -1.33
N ILE A 48 -0.66 0.46 -2.30
CA ILE A 48 -1.67 -0.59 -2.30
C ILE A 48 -1.23 -1.58 -3.37
N LEU A 49 -0.96 -2.82 -2.98
CA LEU A 49 -0.17 -3.74 -3.77
C LEU A 49 -0.83 -5.10 -3.87
N ASP A 50 -1.08 -5.56 -5.10
CA ASP A 50 -1.54 -6.92 -5.33
C ASP A 50 -0.35 -7.89 -5.27
N VAL A 51 -0.59 -9.10 -4.80
CA VAL A 51 0.41 -10.17 -4.79
C VAL A 51 0.64 -10.68 -6.20
N MET A 52 -0.42 -10.84 -6.99
CA MET A 52 -0.34 -11.47 -8.31
C MET A 52 -0.25 -10.43 -9.42
N LEU A 53 0.97 -10.09 -9.82
CA LEU A 53 1.24 -9.15 -10.90
C LEU A 53 1.89 -9.89 -12.08
N PRO A 54 1.81 -9.33 -13.31
CA PRO A 54 2.29 -10.05 -14.49
C PRO A 54 3.80 -10.20 -14.57
N ASP A 55 4.57 -9.26 -14.04
CA ASP A 55 6.03 -9.26 -14.19
C ASP A 55 6.78 -9.59 -12.90
N GLU A 56 6.18 -9.39 -11.75
CA GLU A 56 6.87 -9.51 -10.46
C GLU A 56 5.85 -9.84 -9.38
N ASP A 57 6.21 -10.71 -8.46
CA ASP A 57 5.38 -11.05 -7.32
C ASP A 57 5.30 -9.86 -6.35
N GLY A 58 4.10 -9.58 -5.84
CA GLY A 58 3.92 -8.48 -4.88
C GLY A 58 4.75 -8.61 -3.62
N TYR A 59 5.02 -9.84 -3.16
CA TYR A 59 5.91 -10.05 -2.01
C TYR A 59 7.35 -9.63 -2.32
N GLN A 60 7.79 -9.82 -3.55
CA GLN A 60 9.12 -9.37 -3.99
C GLN A 60 9.18 -7.84 -4.00
N ILE A 61 8.15 -7.20 -4.48
CA ILE A 61 8.06 -5.73 -4.46
C ILE A 61 8.11 -5.23 -3.02
N LEU A 62 7.34 -5.83 -2.13
CA LEU A 62 7.32 -5.46 -0.72
C LEU A 62 8.70 -5.60 -0.10
N GLY A 63 9.38 -6.72 -0.35
CA GLY A 63 10.74 -6.96 0.16
C GLY A 63 11.71 -5.88 -0.30
N ARG A 64 11.66 -5.52 -1.58
CA ARG A 64 12.52 -4.47 -2.13
C ARG A 64 12.22 -3.11 -1.53
N LEU A 65 10.95 -2.80 -1.28
CA LEU A 65 10.58 -1.56 -0.61
C LEU A 65 11.21 -1.48 0.78
N ARG A 66 11.17 -2.57 1.52
CA ARG A 66 11.72 -2.62 2.89
C ARG A 66 13.25 -2.59 2.92
N GLU A 67 13.90 -3.05 1.87
CA GLU A 67 15.36 -3.06 1.79
C GLU A 67 15.93 -1.74 1.28
N THR A 68 15.12 -0.91 0.64
CA THR A 68 15.56 0.35 0.06
C THR A 68 15.36 1.48 1.07
N ALA A 69 16.41 2.24 1.35
CA ALA A 69 16.38 3.29 2.38
C ALA A 69 15.26 4.31 2.16
N ALA A 70 15.04 4.72 0.91
CA ALA A 70 14.03 5.74 0.59
C ALA A 70 12.60 5.28 0.84
N THR A 71 12.34 3.97 0.81
CA THR A 71 10.99 3.41 0.89
C THR A 71 10.76 2.52 2.09
N ARG A 72 11.77 2.36 2.93
CA ARG A 72 11.74 1.40 4.04
C ARG A 72 10.53 1.57 4.96
N THR A 73 10.10 2.79 5.18
CA THR A 73 9.00 3.09 6.10
C THR A 73 7.68 3.40 5.41
N VAL A 74 7.63 3.32 4.08
CA VAL A 74 6.38 3.56 3.35
C VAL A 74 5.37 2.48 3.71
N PRO A 75 4.18 2.82 4.20
CA PRO A 75 3.19 1.82 4.53
C PRO A 75 2.67 1.11 3.28
N VAL A 76 2.38 -0.19 3.43
CA VAL A 76 1.90 -1.04 2.34
C VAL A 76 0.69 -1.83 2.79
N ILE A 77 -0.37 -1.78 1.98
CA ILE A 77 -1.54 -2.64 2.14
C ILE A 77 -1.52 -3.65 1.00
N MET A 78 -1.49 -4.94 1.33
CA MET A 78 -1.62 -6.01 0.34
C MET A 78 -3.10 -6.24 0.05
N VAL A 79 -3.50 -6.17 -1.22
CA VAL A 79 -4.89 -6.39 -1.63
C VAL A 79 -4.90 -7.51 -2.67
N THR A 80 -5.40 -8.68 -2.32
CA THR A 80 -5.27 -9.85 -3.19
C THR A 80 -6.36 -10.89 -2.92
N ALA A 81 -6.56 -11.78 -3.90
CA ALA A 81 -7.42 -12.94 -3.77
C ALA A 81 -6.76 -14.07 -2.97
N LYS A 82 -5.49 -13.96 -2.63
CA LYS A 82 -4.80 -14.95 -1.80
C LYS A 82 -5.19 -14.75 -0.34
N THR A 83 -6.16 -15.56 0.11
CA THR A 83 -6.85 -15.34 1.36
C THR A 83 -6.56 -16.40 2.43
N SER A 84 -5.67 -17.35 2.18
CA SER A 84 -5.33 -18.35 3.17
C SER A 84 -4.60 -17.72 4.35
N GLU A 85 -4.72 -18.33 5.52
CA GLU A 85 -4.03 -17.86 6.72
C GLU A 85 -2.52 -17.78 6.48
N ILE A 86 -1.95 -18.76 5.78
CA ILE A 86 -0.52 -18.79 5.47
C ILE A 86 -0.13 -17.59 4.60
N ASP A 87 -0.94 -17.24 3.60
CA ASP A 87 -0.65 -16.11 2.74
C ASP A 87 -0.72 -14.79 3.49
N VAL A 88 -1.68 -14.64 4.40
CA VAL A 88 -1.79 -13.44 5.23
C VAL A 88 -0.59 -13.28 6.15
N VAL A 89 -0.22 -14.36 6.84
CA VAL A 89 0.94 -14.37 7.74
C VAL A 89 2.21 -14.03 6.96
N LYS A 90 2.38 -14.62 5.78
CA LYS A 90 3.53 -14.34 4.92
C LYS A 90 3.62 -12.87 4.54
N GLY A 91 2.50 -12.24 4.20
CA GLY A 91 2.47 -10.83 3.86
C GLY A 91 2.86 -9.95 5.05
N LEU A 92 2.30 -10.21 6.22
CA LEU A 92 2.60 -9.46 7.42
C LEU A 92 4.05 -9.66 7.86
N ASP A 93 4.57 -10.88 7.76
CA ASP A 93 5.97 -11.19 8.09
C ASP A 93 6.95 -10.49 7.16
N HIS A 94 6.54 -10.21 5.91
CA HIS A 94 7.37 -9.46 4.96
C HIS A 94 7.30 -7.96 5.16
N GLY A 95 6.51 -7.49 6.12
CA GLY A 95 6.45 -6.08 6.48
C GLY A 95 5.27 -5.31 5.90
N ALA A 96 4.19 -6.00 5.50
CA ALA A 96 2.96 -5.33 5.13
C ALA A 96 2.30 -4.73 6.38
N ASP A 97 1.71 -3.56 6.23
CA ASP A 97 1.02 -2.89 7.33
C ASP A 97 -0.41 -3.39 7.49
N ASP A 98 -1.00 -3.89 6.42
CA ASP A 98 -2.32 -4.49 6.45
C ASP A 98 -2.49 -5.43 5.26
N TYR A 99 -3.51 -6.25 5.31
CA TYR A 99 -3.78 -7.26 4.29
C TYR A 99 -5.29 -7.31 4.07
N LEU A 100 -5.73 -7.03 2.83
CA LEU A 100 -7.14 -6.97 2.48
C LEU A 100 -7.45 -8.00 1.40
N CYS A 101 -8.43 -8.86 1.65
CA CYS A 101 -8.79 -9.96 0.75
C CYS A 101 -9.84 -9.53 -0.26
N LYS A 102 -9.65 -9.90 -1.52
CA LYS A 102 -10.65 -9.73 -2.57
C LYS A 102 -11.70 -10.86 -2.47
N PRO A 103 -12.97 -10.59 -2.73
CA PRO A 103 -13.56 -9.27 -2.95
C PRO A 103 -13.69 -8.50 -1.63
N PHE A 104 -13.54 -7.20 -1.70
CA PHE A 104 -13.64 -6.33 -0.53
C PHE A 104 -14.73 -5.28 -0.74
N GLY A 105 -15.26 -4.77 0.37
CA GLY A 105 -16.19 -3.64 0.33
C GLY A 105 -15.43 -2.33 0.23
N ILE A 106 -15.99 -1.36 -0.48
CA ILE A 106 -15.36 -0.05 -0.65
C ILE A 106 -15.19 0.67 0.69
N MET A 107 -16.15 0.55 1.57
CA MET A 107 -16.06 1.18 2.89
C MET A 107 -14.94 0.56 3.73
N GLU A 108 -14.80 -0.75 3.67
CA GLU A 108 -13.70 -1.45 4.34
C GLU A 108 -12.35 -1.00 3.79
N PHE A 109 -12.23 -0.93 2.46
CA PHE A 109 -11.01 -0.48 1.79
C PHE A 109 -10.59 0.91 2.28
N ILE A 110 -11.51 1.87 2.25
CA ILE A 110 -11.23 3.24 2.68
C ILE A 110 -10.89 3.30 4.17
N SER A 111 -11.60 2.55 5.01
CA SER A 111 -11.31 2.52 6.44
C SER A 111 -9.90 2.03 6.73
N ARG A 112 -9.44 1.00 6.01
CA ARG A 112 -8.10 0.47 6.19
C ARG A 112 -7.03 1.45 5.72
N VAL A 113 -7.28 2.13 4.60
CA VAL A 113 -6.38 3.16 4.10
C VAL A 113 -6.20 4.26 5.14
N LYS A 114 -7.31 4.76 5.68
CA LYS A 114 -7.27 5.82 6.69
C LYS A 114 -6.55 5.36 7.95
N ALA A 115 -6.79 4.13 8.39
CA ALA A 115 -6.16 3.59 9.58
C ALA A 115 -4.64 3.47 9.41
N VAL A 116 -4.20 2.95 8.27
CA VAL A 116 -2.78 2.78 7.98
C VAL A 116 -2.08 4.12 7.88
N LEU A 117 -2.67 5.09 7.19
CA LEU A 117 -2.09 6.42 7.06
C LEU A 117 -2.01 7.13 8.41
N ARG A 118 -3.01 6.95 9.27
CA ARG A 118 -2.99 7.54 10.61
C ARG A 118 -1.85 6.97 11.46
N ARG A 119 -1.64 5.66 11.43
CA ARG A 119 -0.55 5.01 12.16
C ARG A 119 0.81 5.46 11.65
N ALA A 120 0.98 5.54 10.34
CA ALA A 120 2.22 6.00 9.72
C ALA A 120 2.52 7.44 10.11
N SER A 121 1.53 8.30 10.11
CA SER A 121 1.68 9.69 10.51
C SER A 121 2.14 9.81 11.96
N GLN A 122 1.56 9.01 12.86
CA GLN A 122 1.95 9.00 14.28
C GLN A 122 3.41 8.56 14.43
N HIS A 123 3.84 7.55 13.68
CA HIS A 123 5.21 7.08 13.70
C HIS A 123 6.20 8.11 13.17
N HIS A 124 5.77 8.94 12.22
CA HIS A 124 6.64 9.92 11.58
C HIS A 124 6.78 11.23 12.37
N HIS A 125 6.12 11.35 13.52
CA HIS A 125 6.17 12.57 14.32
C HIS A 125 6.56 12.32 15.78
N PRO A 126 7.59 11.53 16.08
CA PRO A 126 7.95 11.26 17.46
C PRO A 126 8.41 12.49 18.22
N ALA A 127 9.06 13.44 17.56
CA ALA A 127 9.50 14.67 18.21
C ALA A 127 8.32 15.55 18.60
N VAL A 128 7.35 15.67 17.72
CA VAL A 128 6.11 16.40 18.00
C VAL A 128 5.38 15.76 19.17
N TRP A 129 5.34 14.46 19.18
CA TRP A 129 4.81 13.67 20.27
C TRP A 129 5.40 14.07 21.62
N ARG A 130 6.72 14.08 21.68
CA ARG A 130 7.40 14.41 22.93
C ARG A 130 7.10 15.83 23.39
N HIS A 131 7.00 16.75 22.47
CA HIS A 131 6.65 18.13 22.80
C HIS A 131 5.22 18.28 23.28
N HIS A 132 4.31 17.54 22.66
CA HIS A 132 2.89 17.62 23.06
C HIS A 132 2.61 16.84 24.32
N ALA A 133 3.30 15.74 24.51
CA ALA A 133 3.13 14.94 25.71
C ALA A 133 3.80 15.60 26.92
N GLY A 134 4.81 16.36 26.58
CA GLY A 134 5.55 17.09 27.63
C GLY A 134 4.83 18.27 27.96
#